data_eaa3e7154877baa377abe6a8f2ab2b35
#
_entry.id   eaa3e7154877baa377abe6a8f2ab2b35
#
_cell.length_a   1.000
_cell.length_b   1.000
_cell.length_c   1.000
_cell.angle_alpha   90.00
_cell.angle_beta   90.00
_cell.angle_gamma   90.00
#
_symmetry.space_group_name_H-M   'P 1'
#
loop_
_entity.id
_entity.type
_entity.pdbx_description
1 polymer ?
#
loop_
_entity_poly.entity_id
_entity_poly.type
_entity_poly.pdbx_seq_one_letter_code
_entity_poly.pdbx_strand_id
1 'polypeptide(L)'
;YYASRGLGDVYKRQMEYRDLIRSIQKIGERQKITGYGEEDKDIIAVAMDESLDLREQDAVVQVFFVRGGKLIGREHFYLRVARGDTKAQVLSSFMKQFYAGTPFIPREIMLQKEIEDAKIIEEWLTDRRKQRVYIRVPKKGTKEKLVELAEENAKMVLDKDRERIKREEGRTIGAVHEVEEWLGLSGIRRMEAYDISNISGFESVGSMVVYEKGKPKRSDYRKFKIKWVQGPNDYASMEEVLTRRFT
;
A
#
# COMPACT_ATOMS: atom_id res chain seq x y z
N TYR A 1 0.57 25.07 -25.21
CA TYR A 1 1.20 24.57 -23.97
C TYR A 1 0.44 23.41 -23.28
N TYR A 2 -0.82 23.16 -23.65
CA TYR A 2 -1.62 22.05 -23.08
C TYR A 2 -1.44 20.70 -23.80
N ALA A 3 -0.91 20.68 -25.01
CA ALA A 3 -0.75 19.44 -25.80
C ALA A 3 0.47 18.57 -25.36
N SER A 4 1.46 19.15 -24.70
CA SER A 4 2.68 18.42 -24.30
C SER A 4 2.54 17.61 -23.00
N ARG A 5 1.61 17.99 -22.11
CA ARG A 5 1.35 17.23 -20.86
C ARG A 5 0.57 15.93 -21.11
N GLY A 6 -0.38 15.95 -22.07
CA GLY A 6 -1.15 14.75 -22.41
C GLY A 6 -0.32 13.65 -23.07
N LEU A 7 0.68 14.01 -23.90
CA LEU A 7 1.59 13.04 -24.53
C LEU A 7 2.51 12.38 -23.47
N GLY A 8 3.01 13.13 -22.50
CA GLY A 8 3.86 12.59 -21.43
C GLY A 8 3.15 11.54 -20.56
N ASP A 9 1.89 11.75 -20.25
CA ASP A 9 1.08 10.79 -19.45
C ASP A 9 0.69 9.55 -20.27
N VAL A 10 0.45 9.69 -21.57
CA VAL A 10 0.21 8.56 -22.48
C VAL A 10 1.49 7.72 -22.63
N TYR A 11 2.66 8.34 -22.78
CA TYR A 11 3.93 7.61 -22.84
C TYR A 11 4.27 6.91 -21.52
N LYS A 12 4.02 7.52 -20.36
CA LYS A 12 4.19 6.86 -19.05
C LYS A 12 3.30 5.64 -18.89
N ARG A 13 2.02 5.76 -19.23
CA ARG A 13 1.08 4.62 -19.19
C ARG A 13 1.48 3.53 -20.18
N GLN A 14 1.97 3.88 -21.37
CA GLN A 14 2.47 2.89 -22.33
C GLN A 14 3.72 2.17 -21.82
N MET A 15 4.63 2.85 -21.12
CA MET A 15 5.77 2.20 -20.49
C MET A 15 5.33 1.27 -19.36
N GLU A 16 4.41 1.70 -18.51
CA GLU A 16 3.83 0.87 -17.43
C GLU A 16 3.14 -0.37 -17.99
N TYR A 17 2.34 -0.23 -19.05
CA TYR A 17 1.71 -1.37 -19.73
C TYR A 17 2.73 -2.27 -20.42
N ARG A 18 3.78 -1.73 -21.01
CA ARG A 18 4.86 -2.53 -21.63
C ARG A 18 5.63 -3.32 -20.58
N ASP A 19 5.93 -2.72 -19.43
CA ASP A 19 6.61 -3.40 -18.33
C ASP A 19 5.71 -4.44 -17.67
N LEU A 20 4.40 -4.17 -17.57
CA LEU A 20 3.40 -5.14 -17.14
C LEU A 20 3.29 -6.31 -18.14
N ILE A 21 3.24 -6.04 -19.45
CA ILE A 21 3.21 -7.07 -20.49
C ILE A 21 4.51 -7.89 -20.49
N ARG A 22 5.69 -7.26 -20.34
CA ARG A 22 6.96 -7.97 -20.21
C ARG A 22 7.03 -8.82 -18.93
N SER A 23 6.48 -8.33 -17.83
CA SER A 23 6.36 -9.10 -16.59
C SER A 23 5.41 -10.29 -16.76
N ILE A 24 4.29 -10.10 -17.46
CA ILE A 24 3.35 -11.18 -17.81
C ILE A 24 4.00 -12.17 -18.78
N GLN A 25 4.75 -11.70 -19.78
CA GLN A 25 5.48 -12.57 -20.72
C GLN A 25 6.61 -13.35 -20.02
N LYS A 26 7.38 -12.73 -19.13
CA LYS A 26 8.38 -13.43 -18.30
C LYS A 26 7.74 -14.44 -17.37
N ILE A 27 6.55 -14.17 -16.85
CA ILE A 27 5.75 -15.14 -16.09
C ILE A 27 5.26 -16.24 -17.02
N GLY A 28 4.80 -15.92 -18.23
CA GLY A 28 4.37 -16.89 -19.25
C GLY A 28 5.51 -17.76 -19.77
N GLU A 29 6.72 -17.23 -19.95
CA GLU A 29 7.91 -18.01 -20.34
C GLU A 29 8.42 -18.90 -19.19
N ARG A 30 8.30 -18.48 -17.93
CA ARG A 30 8.54 -19.31 -16.75
C ARG A 30 7.38 -20.28 -16.47
N GLN A 31 6.19 -20.06 -17.00
CA GLN A 31 5.04 -20.99 -16.94
C GLN A 31 5.22 -22.27 -17.80
N LYS A 32 6.33 -22.44 -18.52
CA LYS A 32 6.77 -23.76 -19.01
C LYS A 32 7.25 -24.71 -17.90
N ILE A 33 6.85 -24.46 -16.68
CA ILE A 33 6.93 -25.44 -15.59
C ILE A 33 5.67 -26.33 -15.65
N THR A 34 5.53 -27.02 -16.74
CA THR A 34 4.64 -28.15 -16.88
C THR A 34 5.26 -29.37 -16.19
N GLY A 35 4.69 -29.77 -15.07
CA GLY A 35 5.18 -30.96 -14.36
C GLY A 35 4.73 -31.07 -12.91
N TYR A 36 3.84 -30.22 -12.45
CA TYR A 36 3.35 -30.26 -11.07
C TYR A 36 2.00 -30.98 -10.98
N GLY A 37 1.91 -32.26 -11.18
CA GLY A 37 0.68 -33.03 -10.96
C GLY A 37 -0.62 -32.19 -11.03
N GLU A 38 -1.69 -32.73 -11.47
CA GLU A 38 -3.00 -32.04 -11.62
C GLU A 38 -3.58 -31.50 -10.28
N GLU A 39 -2.79 -31.42 -9.22
CA GLU A 39 -3.26 -31.04 -7.89
C GLU A 39 -3.34 -29.53 -7.68
N ASP A 40 -4.40 -29.12 -7.00
CA ASP A 40 -4.60 -27.75 -6.56
C ASP A 40 -3.73 -27.43 -5.35
N LYS A 41 -3.02 -26.30 -5.42
CA LYS A 41 -2.07 -25.87 -4.38
C LYS A 41 -2.15 -24.37 -4.15
N ASP A 42 -1.96 -23.94 -2.91
CA ASP A 42 -1.68 -22.56 -2.57
C ASP A 42 -0.26 -22.46 -2.03
N ILE A 43 0.48 -21.44 -2.48
CA ILE A 43 1.85 -21.17 -2.03
C ILE A 43 1.82 -19.85 -1.28
N ILE A 44 2.22 -19.85 -0.02
CA ILE A 44 2.11 -18.71 0.88
C ILE A 44 3.48 -18.40 1.45
N ALA A 45 3.92 -17.15 1.27
CA ALA A 45 5.15 -16.64 1.81
C ALA A 45 4.97 -15.23 2.38
N VAL A 46 5.80 -14.83 3.34
CA VAL A 46 5.76 -13.54 3.99
C VAL A 46 7.11 -12.84 3.93
N ALA A 47 7.11 -11.56 3.64
CA ALA A 47 8.23 -10.64 3.86
C ALA A 47 7.87 -9.69 5.00
N MET A 48 8.83 -9.39 5.87
CA MET A 48 8.67 -8.49 7.01
C MET A 48 9.75 -7.40 6.96
N ASP A 49 9.38 -6.18 7.31
CA ASP A 49 10.34 -5.07 7.43
C ASP A 49 11.00 -5.07 8.82
N GLU A 50 12.20 -5.62 8.89
CA GLU A 50 12.98 -5.70 10.13
C GLU A 50 13.75 -4.40 10.43
N SER A 51 13.64 -3.36 9.58
CA SER A 51 14.53 -2.20 9.59
C SER A 51 14.08 -1.03 10.44
N LEU A 52 12.86 -1.01 10.94
CA LEU A 52 12.31 0.09 11.72
C LEU A 52 12.25 -0.24 13.20
N ASP A 53 12.72 0.70 14.03
CA ASP A 53 12.72 0.60 15.49
C ASP A 53 11.33 0.94 16.09
N LEU A 54 10.27 0.51 15.43
CA LEU A 54 8.89 0.76 15.79
C LEU A 54 8.31 -0.42 16.58
N ARG A 55 7.22 -0.17 17.32
CA ARG A 55 6.48 -1.22 18.04
C ARG A 55 5.79 -2.21 17.10
N GLU A 56 5.48 -1.77 15.89
CA GLU A 56 4.84 -2.55 14.84
C GLU A 56 5.73 -2.56 13.60
N GLN A 57 5.69 -3.65 12.85
CA GLN A 57 6.43 -3.86 11.60
C GLN A 57 5.45 -4.07 10.47
N ASP A 58 5.78 -3.54 9.29
CA ASP A 58 5.02 -3.82 8.09
C ASP A 58 5.42 -5.21 7.54
N ALA A 59 4.44 -5.97 7.15
CA ALA A 59 4.63 -7.27 6.51
C ALA A 59 3.73 -7.41 5.28
N VAL A 60 4.19 -8.17 4.31
CA VAL A 60 3.42 -8.54 3.12
C VAL A 60 3.38 -10.05 3.01
N VAL A 61 2.18 -10.62 2.98
CA VAL A 61 1.97 -12.03 2.64
C VAL A 61 1.60 -12.13 1.17
N GLN A 62 2.34 -12.95 0.43
CA GLN A 62 2.06 -13.30 -0.96
C GLN A 62 1.42 -14.67 -1.02
N VAL A 63 0.32 -14.80 -1.75
CA VAL A 63 -0.34 -16.07 -2.05
C VAL A 63 -0.32 -16.32 -3.56
N PHE A 64 0.13 -17.48 -3.99
CA PHE A 64 0.01 -17.96 -5.35
C PHE A 64 -1.03 -19.09 -5.40
N PHE A 65 -1.95 -19.00 -6.35
CA PHE A 65 -2.98 -19.99 -6.57
C PHE A 65 -2.63 -20.89 -7.76
N VAL A 66 -2.35 -22.14 -7.50
CA VAL A 66 -2.12 -23.17 -8.53
C VAL A 66 -3.34 -24.08 -8.60
N ARG A 67 -3.91 -24.23 -9.79
CA ARG A 67 -5.06 -25.10 -10.05
C ARG A 67 -4.79 -25.93 -11.30
N GLY A 68 -5.02 -27.25 -11.19
CA GLY A 68 -4.68 -28.18 -12.27
C GLY A 68 -3.23 -28.05 -12.73
N GLY A 69 -2.28 -27.83 -11.80
CA GLY A 69 -0.87 -27.67 -12.10
C GLY A 69 -0.47 -26.33 -12.75
N LYS A 70 -1.40 -25.38 -12.90
CA LYS A 70 -1.14 -24.05 -13.52
C LYS A 70 -1.31 -22.94 -12.50
N LEU A 71 -0.41 -21.95 -12.51
CA LEU A 71 -0.58 -20.73 -11.73
C LEU A 71 -1.69 -19.89 -12.33
N ILE A 72 -2.84 -19.82 -11.66
CA ILE A 72 -4.02 -19.09 -12.14
C ILE A 72 -4.14 -17.67 -11.58
N GLY A 73 -3.45 -17.36 -10.50
CA GLY A 73 -3.52 -16.06 -9.88
C GLY A 73 -2.52 -15.88 -8.75
N ARG A 74 -2.38 -14.64 -8.35
CA ARG A 74 -1.60 -14.22 -7.19
C ARG A 74 -2.27 -13.07 -6.48
N GLU A 75 -2.22 -13.07 -5.15
CA GLU A 75 -2.68 -11.97 -4.30
C GLU A 75 -1.65 -11.66 -3.24
N HIS A 76 -1.61 -10.42 -2.78
CA HIS A 76 -0.77 -10.00 -1.68
C HIS A 76 -1.60 -9.24 -0.65
N PHE A 77 -1.23 -9.41 0.62
CA PHE A 77 -1.93 -8.85 1.77
C PHE A 77 -0.95 -8.07 2.62
N TYR A 78 -1.29 -6.82 2.90
CA TYR A 78 -0.52 -5.98 3.81
C TYR A 78 -0.97 -6.25 5.25
N LEU A 79 -0.01 -6.46 6.13
CA LEU A 79 -0.23 -6.72 7.54
C LEU A 79 0.62 -5.77 8.38
N ARG A 80 0.12 -5.40 9.55
CA ARG A 80 0.91 -4.85 10.63
C ARG A 80 1.06 -5.92 11.69
N VAL A 81 2.30 -6.23 12.02
CA VAL A 81 2.66 -7.30 12.96
C VAL A 81 3.43 -6.70 14.13
N ALA A 82 3.34 -7.32 15.31
CA ALA A 82 4.06 -6.85 16.46
C ALA A 82 5.58 -7.07 16.29
N ARG A 83 6.36 -6.18 16.88
CA ARG A 83 7.81 -6.37 16.95
C ARG A 83 8.13 -7.64 17.72
N GLY A 84 8.90 -8.52 17.10
CA GLY A 84 9.25 -9.81 17.66
C GLY A 84 8.42 -10.98 17.16
N ASP A 85 7.32 -10.71 16.41
CA ASP A 85 6.62 -11.77 15.70
C ASP A 85 7.56 -12.43 14.68
N THR A 86 7.57 -13.74 14.67
CA THR A 86 8.33 -14.53 13.70
C THR A 86 7.51 -14.72 12.42
N LYS A 87 8.18 -14.96 11.28
CA LYS A 87 7.52 -15.33 10.03
C LYS A 87 6.56 -16.51 10.21
N ALA A 88 6.89 -17.48 11.08
CA ALA A 88 6.04 -18.62 11.37
C ALA A 88 4.73 -18.23 12.07
N GLN A 89 4.79 -17.32 13.04
CA GLN A 89 3.61 -16.81 13.76
C GLN A 89 2.70 -16.00 12.83
N VAL A 90 3.30 -15.15 11.99
CA VAL A 90 2.55 -14.37 10.99
C VAL A 90 1.85 -15.28 9.99
N LEU A 91 2.56 -16.30 9.46
CA LEU A 91 1.97 -17.28 8.54
C LEU A 91 0.82 -18.05 9.19
N SER A 92 0.99 -18.51 10.44
CA SER A 92 -0.06 -19.21 11.18
C SER A 92 -1.31 -18.35 11.36
N SER A 93 -1.14 -17.11 11.82
CA SER A 93 -2.25 -16.16 12.01
C SER A 93 -2.93 -15.83 10.70
N PHE A 94 -2.16 -15.57 9.65
CA PHE A 94 -2.69 -15.30 8.31
C PHE A 94 -3.51 -16.48 7.78
N MET A 95 -3.01 -17.69 7.86
CA MET A 95 -3.70 -18.88 7.37
C MET A 95 -5.06 -19.08 8.04
N LYS A 96 -5.13 -18.90 9.36
CA LYS A 96 -6.39 -19.01 10.11
C LYS A 96 -7.43 -18.00 9.61
N GLN A 97 -7.02 -16.74 9.43
CA GLN A 97 -7.91 -15.68 8.96
C GLN A 97 -8.30 -15.87 7.49
N PHE A 98 -7.32 -16.15 6.64
CA PHE A 98 -7.52 -16.29 5.20
C PHE A 98 -8.48 -17.44 4.87
N TYR A 99 -8.20 -18.64 5.40
CA TYR A 99 -9.04 -19.79 5.14
C TYR A 99 -10.36 -19.77 5.91
N ALA A 100 -10.52 -18.99 6.98
CA ALA A 100 -11.82 -18.77 7.60
C ALA A 100 -12.83 -18.13 6.65
N GLY A 101 -12.37 -17.17 5.82
CA GLY A 101 -13.21 -16.44 4.86
C GLY A 101 -13.20 -16.98 3.44
N THR A 102 -12.28 -17.89 3.10
CA THR A 102 -12.12 -18.41 1.73
C THR A 102 -13.00 -19.63 1.50
N PRO A 103 -13.82 -19.64 0.43
CA PRO A 103 -14.73 -20.76 0.15
C PRO A 103 -14.01 -22.00 -0.41
N PHE A 104 -12.86 -21.81 -1.07
CA PHE A 104 -12.09 -22.88 -1.69
C PHE A 104 -10.83 -23.20 -0.87
N ILE A 105 -10.64 -24.48 -0.54
CA ILE A 105 -9.47 -24.98 0.17
C ILE A 105 -8.75 -25.98 -0.75
N PRO A 106 -7.45 -25.74 -1.10
CA PRO A 106 -6.71 -26.66 -1.95
C PRO A 106 -6.31 -27.93 -1.20
N ARG A 107 -5.83 -28.92 -1.92
CA ARG A 107 -5.33 -30.16 -1.31
C ARG A 107 -3.98 -29.96 -0.60
N GLU A 108 -3.13 -29.12 -1.14
CA GLU A 108 -1.79 -28.85 -0.61
C GLU A 108 -1.57 -27.34 -0.39
N ILE A 109 -1.05 -26.98 0.76
CA ILE A 109 -0.63 -25.60 1.07
C ILE A 109 0.87 -25.65 1.33
N MET A 110 1.63 -24.86 0.58
CA MET A 110 3.09 -24.77 0.73
C MET A 110 3.46 -23.48 1.41
N LEU A 111 4.29 -23.59 2.47
CA LEU A 111 4.77 -22.47 3.28
C LEU A 111 6.29 -22.35 3.17
N GLN A 112 6.80 -21.13 3.40
CA GLN A 112 8.25 -20.88 3.47
C GLN A 112 8.88 -21.31 4.81
N LYS A 113 8.09 -21.42 5.88
CA LYS A 113 8.52 -21.81 7.22
C LYS A 113 7.53 -22.77 7.85
N GLU A 114 8.05 -23.66 8.69
CA GLU A 114 7.25 -24.53 9.54
C GLU A 114 6.52 -23.67 10.59
N ILE A 115 5.24 -23.96 10.83
CA ILE A 115 4.41 -23.34 11.84
C ILE A 115 4.06 -24.35 12.93
N GLU A 116 4.03 -23.92 14.19
CA GLU A 116 3.85 -24.82 15.34
C GLU A 116 2.51 -25.56 15.33
N ASP A 117 1.47 -24.88 14.90
CA ASP A 117 0.10 -25.40 14.85
C ASP A 117 -0.32 -25.98 13.49
N ALA A 118 0.65 -26.33 12.63
CA ALA A 118 0.41 -26.91 11.30
C ALA A 118 -0.58 -28.08 11.32
N LYS A 119 -0.43 -29.01 12.26
CA LYS A 119 -1.32 -30.19 12.38
C LYS A 119 -2.76 -29.80 12.71
N ILE A 120 -2.94 -28.86 13.64
CA ILE A 120 -4.26 -28.37 14.05
C ILE A 120 -4.95 -27.68 12.86
N ILE A 121 -4.21 -26.87 12.12
CA ILE A 121 -4.72 -26.21 10.92
C ILE A 121 -5.04 -27.20 9.81
N GLU A 122 -4.19 -28.23 9.60
CA GLU A 122 -4.48 -29.32 8.64
C GLU A 122 -5.79 -30.06 8.97
N GLU A 123 -6.00 -30.40 10.24
CA GLU A 123 -7.22 -31.09 10.70
C GLU A 123 -8.45 -30.20 10.49
N TRP A 124 -8.37 -28.94 10.90
CA TRP A 124 -9.45 -27.98 10.69
C TRP A 124 -9.79 -27.78 9.21
N LEU A 125 -8.79 -27.61 8.33
CA LEU A 125 -9.00 -27.44 6.90
C LEU A 125 -9.50 -28.72 6.24
N THR A 126 -9.03 -29.89 6.71
CA THR A 126 -9.49 -31.20 6.26
C THR A 126 -10.97 -31.39 6.58
N ASP A 127 -11.40 -31.02 7.80
CA ASP A 127 -12.83 -31.09 8.17
C ASP A 127 -13.69 -30.14 7.33
N ARG A 128 -13.24 -28.93 7.09
CA ARG A 128 -13.97 -27.96 6.25
C ARG A 128 -14.06 -28.40 4.79
N ARG A 129 -12.97 -28.90 4.23
CA ARG A 129 -12.91 -29.37 2.84
C ARG A 129 -13.62 -30.72 2.64
N LYS A 130 -13.81 -31.50 3.72
CA LYS A 130 -14.26 -32.92 3.69
C LYS A 130 -13.33 -33.86 2.92
N GLN A 131 -12.10 -33.44 2.67
CA GLN A 131 -11.04 -34.22 2.04
C GLN A 131 -9.69 -33.79 2.63
N ARG A 132 -8.72 -34.68 2.62
CA ARG A 132 -7.41 -34.46 3.23
C ARG A 132 -6.72 -33.22 2.65
N VAL A 133 -6.25 -32.35 3.55
CA VAL A 133 -5.41 -31.17 3.27
C VAL A 133 -4.03 -31.42 3.87
N TYR A 134 -2.99 -30.96 3.19
CA TYR A 134 -1.61 -31.06 3.63
C TYR A 134 -0.96 -29.68 3.69
N ILE A 135 -0.29 -29.36 4.79
CA ILE A 135 0.58 -28.20 4.91
C ILE A 135 2.03 -28.69 4.83
N ARG A 136 2.81 -28.13 3.92
CA ARG A 136 4.19 -28.57 3.68
C ARG A 136 5.15 -27.41 3.54
N VAL A 137 6.38 -27.62 3.98
CA VAL A 137 7.51 -26.71 3.75
C VAL A 137 8.48 -27.45 2.82
N PRO A 138 8.46 -27.17 1.52
CA PRO A 138 9.37 -27.84 0.58
C PRO A 138 10.80 -27.36 0.80
N LYS A 139 11.75 -28.29 0.84
CA LYS A 139 13.18 -28.02 1.10
C LYS A 139 14.07 -28.31 -0.11
N LYS A 140 13.50 -28.67 -1.26
CA LYS A 140 14.25 -28.96 -2.49
C LYS A 140 13.36 -29.02 -3.73
N GLY A 141 13.97 -28.76 -4.86
CA GLY A 141 13.33 -28.93 -6.17
C GLY A 141 12.36 -27.81 -6.53
N THR A 142 11.45 -28.12 -7.42
CA THR A 142 10.61 -27.09 -8.07
C THR A 142 9.57 -26.51 -7.10
N LYS A 143 9.14 -27.29 -6.10
CA LYS A 143 8.20 -26.78 -5.07
C LYS A 143 8.86 -25.72 -4.19
N GLU A 144 10.12 -25.92 -3.81
CA GLU A 144 10.92 -24.92 -3.08
C GLU A 144 11.06 -23.64 -3.88
N LYS A 145 11.43 -23.75 -5.18
CA LYS A 145 11.55 -22.58 -6.06
C LYS A 145 10.27 -21.76 -6.19
N LEU A 146 9.09 -22.39 -6.10
CA LEU A 146 7.82 -21.66 -6.07
C LEU A 146 7.62 -20.89 -4.77
N VAL A 147 8.03 -21.45 -3.65
CA VAL A 147 7.98 -20.77 -2.36
C VAL A 147 8.98 -19.62 -2.32
N GLU A 148 10.20 -19.83 -2.80
CA GLU A 148 11.19 -18.75 -2.96
C GLU A 148 10.66 -17.62 -3.84
N LEU A 149 10.05 -17.95 -4.97
CA LEU A 149 9.43 -16.95 -5.85
C LEU A 149 8.31 -16.17 -5.16
N ALA A 150 7.51 -16.82 -4.32
CA ALA A 150 6.47 -16.15 -3.54
C ALA A 150 7.11 -15.21 -2.48
N GLU A 151 8.20 -15.63 -1.83
CA GLU A 151 8.94 -14.80 -0.88
C GLU A 151 9.57 -13.59 -1.57
N GLU A 152 10.22 -13.77 -2.72
CA GLU A 152 10.78 -12.68 -3.52
C GLU A 152 9.70 -11.67 -3.94
N ASN A 153 8.52 -12.16 -4.36
CA ASN A 153 7.40 -11.28 -4.71
C ASN A 153 6.88 -10.50 -3.49
N ALA A 154 6.73 -11.15 -2.33
CA ALA A 154 6.35 -10.47 -1.10
C ALA A 154 7.34 -9.35 -0.75
N LYS A 155 8.64 -9.63 -0.87
CA LYS A 155 9.71 -8.67 -0.61
C LYS A 155 9.67 -7.50 -1.60
N MET A 156 9.53 -7.76 -2.89
CA MET A 156 9.42 -6.70 -3.90
C MET A 156 8.24 -5.76 -3.67
N VAL A 157 7.09 -6.29 -3.24
CA VAL A 157 5.91 -5.48 -2.91
C VAL A 157 6.20 -4.61 -1.68
N LEU A 158 6.77 -5.19 -0.64
CA LEU A 158 7.14 -4.48 0.60
C LEU A 158 8.15 -3.35 0.33
N ASP A 159 9.20 -3.63 -0.45
CA ASP A 159 10.24 -2.65 -0.79
C ASP A 159 9.68 -1.50 -1.66
N LYS A 160 8.79 -1.81 -2.63
CA LYS A 160 8.15 -0.81 -3.49
C LYS A 160 7.27 0.15 -2.70
N ASP A 161 6.49 -0.34 -1.75
CA ASP A 161 5.66 0.50 -0.90
C ASP A 161 6.50 1.35 0.06
N ARG A 162 7.56 0.78 0.60
CA ARG A 162 8.53 1.52 1.42
C ARG A 162 9.18 2.67 0.66
N GLU A 163 9.58 2.45 -0.59
CA GLU A 163 10.11 3.52 -1.43
C GLU A 163 9.05 4.59 -1.72
N ARG A 164 7.80 4.19 -1.93
CA ARG A 164 6.69 5.13 -2.15
C ARG A 164 6.47 6.00 -0.91
N ILE A 165 6.40 5.40 0.28
CA ILE A 165 6.23 6.10 1.56
C ILE A 165 7.41 7.05 1.80
N LYS A 166 8.65 6.60 1.62
CA LYS A 166 9.83 7.45 1.74
C LYS A 166 9.83 8.63 0.76
N ARG A 167 9.41 8.41 -0.49
CA ARG A 167 9.28 9.49 -1.49
C ARG A 167 8.19 10.49 -1.10
N GLU A 168 7.06 10.04 -0.58
CA GLU A 168 5.98 10.89 -0.11
C GLU A 168 6.39 11.67 1.15
N GLU A 169 7.07 11.03 2.08
CA GLU A 169 7.63 11.69 3.27
C GLU A 169 8.71 12.68 2.92
N GLY A 170 9.64 12.32 2.03
CA GLY A 170 10.67 13.22 1.54
C GLY A 170 10.09 14.46 0.86
N ARG A 171 9.02 14.32 0.08
CA ARG A 171 8.33 15.45 -0.55
C ARG A 171 7.63 16.35 0.45
N THR A 172 7.05 15.81 1.52
CA THR A 172 6.28 16.59 2.50
C THR A 172 7.18 17.22 3.54
N ILE A 173 8.11 16.48 4.11
CA ILE A 173 9.07 16.96 5.11
C ILE A 173 10.11 17.87 4.44
N GLY A 174 10.62 17.48 3.26
CA GLY A 174 11.53 18.29 2.48
C GLY A 174 10.94 19.65 2.10
N ALA A 175 9.67 19.68 1.67
CA ALA A 175 8.99 20.94 1.37
C ALA A 175 8.83 21.85 2.61
N VAL A 176 8.61 21.28 3.80
CA VAL A 176 8.59 22.07 5.05
C VAL A 176 9.97 22.65 5.35
N HIS A 177 11.03 21.86 5.21
CA HIS A 177 12.41 22.35 5.42
C HIS A 177 12.81 23.45 4.42
N GLU A 178 12.44 23.33 3.15
CA GLU A 178 12.67 24.39 2.16
C GLU A 178 11.97 25.70 2.56
N VAL A 179 10.73 25.62 3.07
CA VAL A 179 9.99 26.78 3.57
C VAL A 179 10.66 27.35 4.83
N GLU A 180 11.13 26.51 5.75
CA GLU A 180 11.87 26.93 6.94
C GLU A 180 13.16 27.68 6.58
N GLU A 181 13.95 27.15 5.65
CA GLU A 181 15.17 27.78 5.18
C GLU A 181 14.87 29.11 4.49
N TRP A 182 13.87 29.15 3.61
CA TRP A 182 13.51 30.34 2.85
C TRP A 182 12.99 31.46 3.73
N LEU A 183 12.27 31.14 4.81
CA LEU A 183 11.72 32.11 5.75
C LEU A 183 12.63 32.39 6.95
N GLY A 184 13.75 31.66 7.11
CA GLY A 184 14.62 31.75 8.29
C GLY A 184 13.93 31.28 9.58
N LEU A 185 12.98 30.38 9.47
CA LEU A 185 12.21 29.80 10.57
C LEU A 185 12.68 28.39 10.86
N SER A 186 12.28 27.84 12.00
CA SER A 186 12.57 26.44 12.36
C SER A 186 11.41 25.84 13.17
N GLY A 187 11.18 24.52 12.98
CA GLY A 187 10.19 23.79 13.75
C GLY A 187 8.74 24.07 13.33
N ILE A 188 8.51 24.39 12.05
CA ILE A 188 7.16 24.61 11.51
C ILE A 188 6.36 23.32 11.57
N ARG A 189 5.35 23.29 12.42
CA ARG A 189 4.44 22.16 12.55
C ARG A 189 3.14 22.34 11.80
N ARG A 190 2.72 23.60 11.63
CA ARG A 190 1.43 23.95 11.01
C ARG A 190 1.61 25.13 10.06
N MET A 191 1.04 24.97 8.88
CA MET A 191 0.95 26.02 7.85
C MET A 191 -0.50 26.19 7.46
N GLU A 192 -0.93 27.42 7.30
CA GLU A 192 -2.26 27.77 6.81
C GLU A 192 -2.09 28.62 5.56
N ALA A 193 -2.83 28.30 4.50
CA ALA A 193 -2.87 29.10 3.29
C ALA A 193 -4.32 29.58 3.05
N TYR A 194 -4.43 30.82 2.62
CA TYR A 194 -5.71 31.50 2.42
C TYR A 194 -5.83 31.96 0.98
N ASP A 195 -7.03 31.86 0.45
CA ASP A 195 -7.38 32.32 -0.87
C ASP A 195 -8.74 33.02 -0.83
N ILE A 196 -8.85 34.17 -1.52
CA ILE A 196 -10.10 34.89 -1.67
C ILE A 196 -10.62 34.67 -3.08
N SER A 197 -11.81 34.13 -3.16
CA SER A 197 -12.52 33.88 -4.43
C SER A 197 -13.76 34.73 -4.53
N ASN A 198 -13.90 35.49 -5.62
CA ASN A 198 -15.04 36.33 -5.93
C ASN A 198 -15.85 35.68 -7.05
N ILE A 199 -17.14 35.42 -6.83
CA ILE A 199 -18.05 34.96 -7.87
C ILE A 199 -18.83 36.18 -8.41
N SER A 200 -18.42 36.66 -9.57
CA SER A 200 -19.13 37.74 -10.34
C SER A 200 -19.42 39.01 -9.53
N GLY A 201 -18.60 39.32 -8.52
CA GLY A 201 -18.72 40.57 -7.75
C GLY A 201 -19.81 40.61 -6.68
N PHE A 202 -20.55 39.53 -6.46
CA PHE A 202 -21.68 39.54 -5.51
C PHE A 202 -21.41 38.76 -4.20
N GLU A 203 -20.61 37.75 -4.20
CA GLU A 203 -20.25 37.04 -2.96
C GLU A 203 -18.76 36.68 -2.95
N SER A 204 -18.05 37.25 -1.99
CA SER A 204 -16.66 36.92 -1.73
C SER A 204 -16.57 35.84 -0.65
N VAL A 205 -15.77 34.81 -0.90
CA VAL A 205 -15.53 33.71 0.03
C VAL A 205 -14.02 33.54 0.25
N GLY A 206 -13.61 33.54 1.50
CA GLY A 206 -12.27 33.13 1.88
C GLY A 206 -12.21 31.63 2.12
N SER A 207 -11.23 30.95 1.56
CA SER A 207 -10.92 29.56 1.85
C SER A 207 -9.60 29.42 2.60
N MET A 208 -9.57 28.54 3.59
CA MET A 208 -8.40 28.22 4.36
C MET A 208 -8.09 26.74 4.21
N VAL A 209 -6.88 26.42 3.79
CA VAL A 209 -6.32 25.07 3.79
C VAL A 209 -5.24 24.98 4.86
N VAL A 210 -5.13 23.82 5.47
CA VAL A 210 -4.21 23.57 6.59
C VAL A 210 -3.32 22.38 6.27
N TYR A 211 -2.03 22.57 6.53
CA TYR A 211 -1.02 21.53 6.51
C TYR A 211 -0.44 21.35 7.92
N GLU A 212 -0.38 20.12 8.39
CA GLU A 212 0.25 19.76 9.65
C GLU A 212 1.36 18.74 9.39
N LYS A 213 2.58 19.05 9.82
CA LYS A 213 3.78 18.25 9.53
C LYS A 213 3.93 17.94 8.03
N GLY A 214 3.68 18.92 7.17
CA GLY A 214 3.77 18.81 5.72
C GLY A 214 2.63 18.04 5.03
N LYS A 215 1.63 17.54 5.76
CA LYS A 215 0.49 16.80 5.21
C LYS A 215 -0.82 17.61 5.30
N PRO A 216 -1.71 17.53 4.29
CA PRO A 216 -3.00 18.21 4.34
C PRO A 216 -3.86 17.73 5.51
N LYS A 217 -4.30 18.64 6.37
CA LYS A 217 -5.21 18.37 7.49
C LYS A 217 -6.63 18.84 7.14
N ARG A 218 -7.32 18.06 6.35
CA ARG A 218 -8.63 18.41 5.80
C ARG A 218 -9.71 18.70 6.85
N SER A 219 -9.62 18.12 8.05
CA SER A 219 -10.54 18.41 9.18
C SER A 219 -10.51 19.85 9.61
N ASP A 220 -9.39 20.53 9.38
CA ASP A 220 -9.16 21.90 9.82
C ASP A 220 -9.43 22.94 8.71
N TYR A 221 -9.78 22.51 7.51
CA TYR A 221 -10.14 23.41 6.41
C TYR A 221 -11.38 24.23 6.77
N ARG A 222 -11.39 25.50 6.42
CA ARG A 222 -12.49 26.41 6.71
C ARG A 222 -12.85 27.24 5.47
N LYS A 223 -14.12 27.63 5.42
CA LYS A 223 -14.65 28.62 4.48
C LYS A 223 -15.19 29.80 5.27
N PHE A 224 -14.81 31.00 4.86
CA PHE A 224 -15.24 32.24 5.47
C PHE A 224 -16.11 33.01 4.48
N LYS A 225 -17.40 33.18 4.77
CA LYS A 225 -18.21 34.14 4.05
C LYS A 225 -17.77 35.54 4.47
N ILE A 226 -17.41 36.39 3.51
CA ILE A 226 -17.04 37.78 3.74
C ILE A 226 -18.29 38.56 4.14
N LYS A 227 -18.21 39.33 5.23
CA LYS A 227 -19.35 40.04 5.83
C LYS A 227 -19.15 41.53 5.93
N TRP A 228 -17.91 42.00 6.07
CA TRP A 228 -17.60 43.39 6.36
C TRP A 228 -17.26 44.18 5.10
N VAL A 229 -16.78 43.51 4.07
CA VAL A 229 -16.29 44.12 2.84
C VAL A 229 -17.43 44.13 1.79
N GLN A 230 -17.74 45.29 1.24
CA GLN A 230 -18.68 45.45 0.13
C GLN A 230 -17.89 45.58 -1.18
N GLY A 231 -18.27 44.76 -2.17
CA GLY A 231 -17.65 44.75 -3.49
C GLY A 231 -16.33 43.97 -3.55
N PRO A 232 -15.70 43.90 -4.72
CA PRO A 232 -14.49 43.10 -4.95
C PRO A 232 -13.27 43.83 -4.40
N ASN A 233 -12.86 43.49 -3.18
CA ASN A 233 -11.63 43.97 -2.54
C ASN A 233 -10.94 42.81 -1.79
N ASP A 234 -9.99 42.19 -2.45
CA ASP A 234 -9.32 41.01 -1.94
C ASP A 234 -8.47 41.31 -0.71
N TYR A 235 -7.84 42.49 -0.63
CA TYR A 235 -7.03 42.87 0.53
C TYR A 235 -7.88 43.03 1.79
N ALA A 236 -8.97 43.79 1.70
CA ALA A 236 -9.89 43.98 2.82
C ALA A 236 -10.59 42.67 3.22
N SER A 237 -10.92 41.82 2.22
CA SER A 237 -11.48 40.49 2.47
C SER A 237 -10.48 39.57 3.18
N MET A 238 -9.20 39.59 2.80
CA MET A 238 -8.16 38.86 3.48
C MET A 238 -7.96 39.33 4.93
N GLU A 239 -7.94 40.65 5.15
CA GLU A 239 -7.86 41.23 6.48
C GLU A 239 -9.04 40.77 7.37
N GLU A 240 -10.27 40.77 6.85
CA GLU A 240 -11.43 40.22 7.55
C GLU A 240 -11.25 38.76 7.92
N VAL A 241 -10.79 37.91 6.98
CA VAL A 241 -10.60 36.48 7.21
C VAL A 241 -9.53 36.25 8.29
N LEU A 242 -8.39 36.90 8.19
CA LEU A 242 -7.30 36.76 9.16
C LEU A 242 -7.69 37.28 10.54
N THR A 243 -8.38 38.42 10.63
CA THR A 243 -8.88 38.94 11.90
C THR A 243 -9.82 37.94 12.56
N ARG A 244 -10.80 37.39 11.85
CA ARG A 244 -11.75 36.41 12.37
C ARG A 244 -11.13 35.06 12.70
N ARG A 245 -9.96 34.77 12.13
CA ARG A 245 -9.24 33.52 12.40
C ARG A 245 -8.40 33.59 13.69
N PHE A 246 -7.86 34.77 14.00
CA PHE A 246 -6.90 34.95 15.07
C PHE A 246 -7.44 35.75 16.28
N THR A 247 -8.70 36.21 16.22
CA THR A 247 -9.44 36.77 17.34
C THR A 247 -10.35 35.73 17.95
#